data_9e808db6393c868dd994ab081e68b7a9
#
_entry.id   9e808db6393c868dd994ab081e68b7a9
#
_cell.length_a   1.000
_cell.length_b   1.000
_cell.length_c   1.000
_cell.angle_alpha   90.00
_cell.angle_beta   90.00
_cell.angle_gamma   90.00
#
_symmetry.space_group_name_H-M   'P 1'
#
loop_
_entity.id
_entity.type
_entity.pdbx_description
1 polymer ?
#
loop_
_entity_poly.entity_id
_entity_poly.type
_entity_poly.pdbx_seq_one_letter_code
_entity_poly.pdbx_strand_id
1 'polypeptide(L)'
;MSRINTLFIAIILIIGPQLKSFAQNHPSSFADLAEKLMPSVVNISTTTMVKTQTNPFPFQFPPGSPFEDMFKEFGTPQQRQASALGSGFIIDKDGIVITNNHVIQGAEDIIVRANGDKEFKAKVIGADPLSDIAVLKLETK
;
A
#
# COMPACT_ATOMS: atom_id res chain seq x y z
N MET A 1 -62.05 6.28 -25.90
CA MET A 1 -61.38 5.56 -24.80
C MET A 1 -62.27 5.70 -23.57
N SER A 2 -62.75 4.59 -23.06
CA SER A 2 -63.74 4.57 -21.97
C SER A 2 -63.12 5.08 -20.67
N ARG A 3 -63.87 5.91 -19.91
CA ARG A 3 -63.45 6.44 -18.59
C ARG A 3 -63.02 5.35 -17.60
N ILE A 4 -63.49 4.11 -17.82
CA ILE A 4 -63.13 2.92 -17.08
C ILE A 4 -61.68 2.52 -17.32
N ASN A 5 -61.15 2.59 -18.55
CA ASN A 5 -59.75 2.28 -18.87
C ASN A 5 -58.77 3.30 -18.25
N THR A 6 -59.16 4.57 -18.18
CA THR A 6 -58.34 5.62 -17.56
C THR A 6 -58.24 5.41 -16.05
N LEU A 7 -59.34 4.97 -15.42
CA LEU A 7 -59.36 4.68 -13.98
C LEU A 7 -58.52 3.45 -13.63
N PHE A 8 -58.55 2.40 -14.47
CA PHE A 8 -57.72 1.21 -14.30
C PHE A 8 -56.23 1.51 -14.44
N ILE A 9 -55.83 2.33 -15.41
CA ILE A 9 -54.43 2.75 -15.60
C ILE A 9 -53.96 3.59 -14.42
N ALA A 10 -54.80 4.48 -13.87
CA ALA A 10 -54.48 5.27 -12.70
C ALA A 10 -54.29 4.41 -11.44
N ILE A 11 -55.06 3.37 -11.25
CA ILE A 11 -54.96 2.43 -10.13
C ILE A 11 -53.68 1.60 -10.26
N ILE A 12 -53.30 1.13 -11.45
CA ILE A 12 -52.03 0.38 -11.68
C ILE A 12 -50.80 1.25 -11.42
N LEU A 13 -50.87 2.55 -11.75
CA LEU A 13 -49.81 3.52 -11.45
C LEU A 13 -49.61 3.80 -9.95
N ILE A 14 -50.73 3.75 -9.17
CA ILE A 14 -50.69 3.98 -7.72
C ILE A 14 -50.25 2.73 -6.96
N ILE A 15 -50.57 1.52 -7.46
CA ILE A 15 -50.19 0.22 -6.85
C ILE A 15 -48.90 -0.33 -7.48
N GLY A 16 -48.24 0.42 -8.36
CA GLY A 16 -46.94 0.07 -8.93
C GLY A 16 -45.95 -0.37 -7.83
N PRO A 17 -45.12 -1.36 -8.10
CA PRO A 17 -44.27 -1.95 -7.07
C PRO A 17 -43.44 -0.82 -6.43
N GLN A 18 -43.70 -0.58 -5.14
CA GLN A 18 -42.82 0.21 -4.30
C GLN A 18 -41.49 -0.55 -4.29
N LEU A 19 -40.62 -0.25 -5.24
CA LEU A 19 -39.25 -0.68 -5.24
C LEU A 19 -38.66 -0.14 -3.94
N LYS A 20 -38.72 -0.94 -2.86
CA LYS A 20 -37.95 -0.68 -1.67
C LYS A 20 -36.53 -0.62 -2.16
N SER A 21 -36.00 0.57 -2.34
CA SER A 21 -34.56 0.77 -2.49
C SER A 21 -33.95 0.15 -1.26
N PHE A 22 -33.30 -0.98 -1.43
CA PHE A 22 -32.37 -1.50 -0.44
C PHE A 22 -31.13 -0.58 -0.49
N ALA A 23 -31.32 0.66 -0.05
CA ALA A 23 -30.19 1.47 0.37
C ALA A 23 -29.53 0.65 1.48
N GLN A 24 -28.38 0.05 1.16
CA GLN A 24 -27.56 -0.61 2.15
C GLN A 24 -27.47 0.38 3.32
N ASN A 25 -27.85 -0.08 4.51
CA ASN A 25 -27.68 0.68 5.73
C ASN A 25 -26.16 0.95 5.88
N HIS A 26 -25.70 2.06 5.32
CA HIS A 26 -24.36 2.53 5.61
C HIS A 26 -24.34 2.83 7.12
N PRO A 27 -23.37 2.28 7.84
CA PRO A 27 -23.24 2.63 9.25
C PRO A 27 -23.10 4.15 9.36
N SER A 28 -23.80 4.73 10.30
CA SER A 28 -23.76 6.17 10.59
C SER A 28 -22.36 6.66 10.98
N SER A 29 -21.49 5.74 11.40
CA SER A 29 -20.11 5.98 11.76
C SER A 29 -19.29 4.69 11.57
N PHE A 30 -18.04 4.83 11.16
CA PHE A 30 -17.05 3.76 11.15
C PHE A 30 -16.17 3.77 12.42
N ALA A 31 -16.45 4.64 13.39
CA ALA A 31 -15.62 4.83 14.57
C ALA A 31 -15.47 3.53 15.37
N ASP A 32 -16.57 2.83 15.65
CA ASP A 32 -16.55 1.58 16.42
C ASP A 32 -15.76 0.47 15.69
N LEU A 33 -15.89 0.42 14.37
CA LEU A 33 -15.14 -0.53 13.56
C LEU A 33 -13.64 -0.19 13.56
N ALA A 34 -13.31 1.08 13.40
CA ALA A 34 -11.93 1.56 13.45
C ALA A 34 -11.29 1.28 14.81
N GLU A 35 -11.97 1.59 15.92
CA GLU A 35 -11.48 1.31 17.26
C GLU A 35 -11.18 -0.19 17.45
N LYS A 36 -12.07 -1.06 16.99
CA LYS A 36 -11.90 -2.51 17.08
C LYS A 36 -10.73 -3.04 16.22
N LEU A 37 -10.50 -2.45 15.02
CA LEU A 37 -9.50 -2.95 14.09
C LEU A 37 -8.13 -2.27 14.25
N MET A 38 -8.08 -1.08 14.84
CA MET A 38 -6.86 -0.29 15.01
C MET A 38 -5.70 -1.07 15.66
N PRO A 39 -5.92 -1.95 16.65
CA PRO A 39 -4.85 -2.76 17.23
C PRO A 39 -4.16 -3.71 16.24
N SER A 40 -4.83 -4.07 15.15
CA SER A 40 -4.29 -4.93 14.11
C SER A 40 -3.52 -4.17 13.02
N VAL A 41 -3.69 -2.85 12.94
CA VAL A 41 -3.02 -2.02 11.94
C VAL A 41 -1.58 -1.76 12.37
N VAL A 42 -0.65 -1.90 11.42
CA VAL A 42 0.78 -1.71 11.63
C VAL A 42 1.37 -0.74 10.62
N ASN A 43 2.42 -0.05 11.03
CA ASN A 43 3.27 0.72 10.13
C ASN A 43 4.43 -0.16 9.65
N ILE A 44 4.77 -0.05 8.38
CA ILE A 44 5.86 -0.80 7.77
C ILE A 44 6.89 0.20 7.26
N SER A 45 8.13 0.04 7.71
CA SER A 45 9.28 0.79 7.22
C SER A 45 10.21 -0.16 6.49
N THR A 46 10.56 0.20 5.27
CA THR A 46 11.49 -0.58 4.45
C THR A 46 12.73 0.24 4.15
N THR A 47 13.86 -0.45 4.03
CA THR A 47 15.14 0.14 3.63
C THR A 47 15.62 -0.54 2.36
N THR A 48 16.03 0.26 1.39
CA THR A 48 16.57 -0.20 0.10
C THR A 48 17.87 0.53 -0.18
N MET A 49 18.89 -0.16 -0.66
CA MET A 49 20.13 0.45 -1.13
C MET A 49 20.00 0.87 -2.59
N VAL A 50 19.88 2.15 -2.84
CA VAL A 50 19.82 2.70 -4.19
C VAL A 50 21.23 3.10 -4.62
N LYS A 51 21.72 2.48 -5.71
CA LYS A 51 22.94 2.91 -6.38
C LYS A 51 22.61 4.11 -7.25
N THR A 52 22.91 5.29 -6.80
CA THR A 52 22.78 6.49 -7.61
C THR A 52 24.04 6.63 -8.47
N GLN A 53 23.95 6.35 -9.75
CA GLN A 53 24.99 6.77 -10.70
C GLN A 53 24.89 8.28 -10.85
N THR A 54 25.63 9.00 -10.04
CA THR A 54 25.86 10.42 -10.26
C THR A 54 26.99 10.55 -11.29
N ASN A 55 26.65 10.42 -12.55
CA ASN A 55 27.50 10.98 -13.60
C ASN A 55 26.86 12.33 -14.02
N PRO A 56 27.25 13.44 -13.39
CA PRO A 56 26.63 14.74 -13.69
C PRO A 56 27.01 15.27 -15.07
N PHE A 57 27.93 14.57 -15.76
CA PHE A 57 28.43 15.00 -17.07
C PHE A 57 28.23 13.89 -18.12
N PRO A 58 27.54 14.21 -19.22
CA PRO A 58 27.36 13.26 -20.33
C PRO A 58 28.64 13.09 -21.17
N PHE A 59 29.77 13.67 -20.75
CA PHE A 59 31.04 13.64 -21.49
C PHE A 59 32.03 12.71 -20.81
N GLN A 60 32.60 11.79 -21.58
CA GLN A 60 33.79 11.05 -21.19
C GLN A 60 35.01 11.88 -21.61
N PHE A 61 35.85 12.22 -20.67
CA PHE A 61 37.11 12.91 -20.96
C PHE A 61 38.11 11.94 -21.59
N PRO A 62 38.93 12.40 -22.55
CA PRO A 62 39.97 11.55 -23.11
C PRO A 62 40.93 11.04 -22.01
N PRO A 63 41.39 9.77 -22.13
CA PRO A 63 42.36 9.23 -21.18
C PRO A 63 43.63 10.12 -21.09
N GLY A 64 44.08 10.43 -19.86
CA GLY A 64 45.22 11.32 -19.63
C GLY A 64 44.92 12.79 -19.52
N SER A 65 43.65 13.18 -19.48
CA SER A 65 43.24 14.57 -19.21
C SER A 65 43.59 14.95 -17.75
N PRO A 66 44.12 16.16 -17.49
CA PRO A 66 44.36 16.65 -16.13
C PRO A 66 43.10 16.69 -15.24
N PHE A 67 41.94 16.64 -15.84
CA PHE A 67 40.63 16.66 -15.17
C PHE A 67 40.09 15.24 -14.89
N GLU A 68 40.70 14.18 -15.42
CA GLU A 68 40.22 12.81 -15.29
C GLU A 68 40.16 12.39 -13.81
N ASP A 69 41.19 12.68 -13.02
CA ASP A 69 41.23 12.30 -11.61
C ASP A 69 40.26 13.10 -10.76
N MET A 70 40.07 14.37 -11.05
CA MET A 70 39.07 15.20 -10.37
C MET A 70 37.65 14.73 -10.63
N PHE A 71 37.35 14.24 -11.83
CA PHE A 71 36.02 13.75 -12.20
C PHE A 71 35.78 12.28 -11.83
N LYS A 72 36.81 11.47 -11.66
CA LYS A 72 36.71 10.11 -11.10
C LYS A 72 36.14 10.15 -9.67
N GLU A 73 36.49 11.16 -8.89
CA GLU A 73 36.00 11.34 -7.53
C GLU A 73 34.51 11.71 -7.48
N PHE A 74 34.01 12.45 -8.48
CA PHE A 74 32.58 12.79 -8.62
C PHE A 74 31.74 11.68 -9.28
N GLY A 75 32.36 10.75 -10.00
CA GLY A 75 31.70 9.64 -10.70
C GLY A 75 31.58 8.35 -9.90
N THR A 76 32.02 8.31 -8.65
CA THR A 76 31.88 7.13 -7.80
C THR A 76 30.39 6.91 -7.46
N PRO A 77 29.84 5.71 -7.75
CA PRO A 77 28.47 5.39 -7.37
C PRO A 77 28.30 5.52 -5.85
N GLN A 78 27.58 6.52 -5.40
CA GLN A 78 27.22 6.61 -3.99
C GLN A 78 26.02 5.69 -3.74
N GLN A 79 26.21 4.73 -2.85
CA GLN A 79 25.11 3.95 -2.28
C GLN A 79 24.38 4.83 -1.28
N ARG A 80 23.11 5.10 -1.53
CA ARG A 80 22.24 5.82 -0.59
C ARG A 80 21.18 4.86 -0.09
N GLN A 81 20.95 4.89 1.21
CA GLN A 81 19.78 4.25 1.80
C GLN A 81 18.55 5.09 1.46
N ALA A 82 17.58 4.47 0.79
CA ALA A 82 16.25 4.99 0.62
C ALA A 82 15.32 4.23 1.57
N SER A 83 14.47 4.98 2.27
CA SER A 83 13.45 4.39 3.13
C SER A 83 12.08 4.67 2.53
N ALA A 84 11.21 3.66 2.54
CA ALA A 84 9.81 3.81 2.22
C ALA A 84 8.95 3.46 3.44
N LEU A 85 7.77 4.06 3.50
CA LEU A 85 6.79 3.82 4.55
C LEU A 85 5.51 3.29 3.93
N GLY A 86 4.90 2.33 4.60
CA GLY A 86 3.62 1.77 4.23
C GLY A 86 2.82 1.33 5.45
N SER A 87 1.68 0.74 5.19
CA SER A 87 0.80 0.19 6.22
C SER A 87 0.48 -1.26 5.91
N GLY A 88 0.11 -1.99 6.94
CA GLY A 88 -0.36 -3.36 6.83
C GLY A 88 -1.24 -3.71 8.03
N PHE A 89 -1.63 -4.95 8.11
CA PHE A 89 -2.40 -5.44 9.25
C PHE A 89 -2.04 -6.88 9.59
N ILE A 90 -1.98 -7.13 10.89
CA ILE A 90 -1.76 -8.46 11.45
C ILE A 90 -3.05 -9.25 11.30
N ILE A 91 -2.99 -10.42 10.69
CA ILE A 91 -4.15 -11.31 10.48
C ILE A 91 -4.14 -12.54 11.38
N ASP A 92 -3.01 -12.83 11.99
CA ASP A 92 -2.84 -14.01 12.84
C ASP A 92 -1.95 -13.72 14.05
N LYS A 93 -2.23 -14.40 15.17
CA LYS A 93 -1.44 -14.31 16.41
C LYS A 93 0.00 -14.80 16.24
N ASP A 94 0.27 -15.60 15.22
CA ASP A 94 1.60 -16.05 14.89
C ASP A 94 2.45 -14.97 14.20
N GLY A 95 1.89 -13.76 14.04
CA GLY A 95 2.59 -12.62 13.46
C GLY A 95 2.65 -12.64 11.93
N ILE A 96 1.56 -13.06 11.30
CA ILE A 96 1.38 -12.91 9.85
C ILE A 96 0.81 -11.52 9.57
N VAL A 97 1.45 -10.78 8.68
CA VAL A 97 1.09 -9.41 8.27
C VAL A 97 0.80 -9.39 6.79
N ILE A 98 -0.29 -8.74 6.41
CA ILE A 98 -0.63 -8.45 5.02
C ILE A 98 -0.32 -6.98 4.74
N THR A 99 0.33 -6.73 3.60
CA THR A 99 0.64 -5.39 3.08
C THR A 99 0.60 -5.40 1.55
N ASN A 100 0.93 -4.28 0.93
CA ASN A 100 1.06 -4.18 -0.51
C ASN A 100 2.46 -4.60 -0.99
N ASN A 101 2.51 -5.22 -2.17
CA ASN A 101 3.78 -5.64 -2.77
C ASN A 101 4.70 -4.44 -3.05
N HIS A 102 4.15 -3.32 -3.54
CA HIS A 102 4.96 -2.13 -3.84
C HIS A 102 5.64 -1.53 -2.60
N VAL A 103 5.09 -1.76 -1.37
CA VAL A 103 5.71 -1.30 -0.11
C VAL A 103 7.00 -2.04 0.19
N ILE A 104 7.08 -3.33 -0.17
CA ILE A 104 8.22 -4.20 0.18
C ILE A 104 9.14 -4.48 -1.01
N GLN A 105 8.79 -4.00 -2.19
CA GLN A 105 9.53 -4.28 -3.41
C GLN A 105 10.95 -3.73 -3.34
N GLY A 106 11.94 -4.61 -3.47
CA GLY A 106 13.36 -4.25 -3.41
C GLY A 106 13.87 -3.92 -2.00
N ALA A 107 13.07 -4.16 -0.96
CA ALA A 107 13.50 -3.94 0.41
C ALA A 107 14.57 -4.94 0.84
N GLU A 108 15.64 -4.43 1.46
CA GLU A 108 16.68 -5.24 2.11
C GLU A 108 16.30 -5.53 3.56
N ASP A 109 15.76 -4.53 4.25
CA ASP A 109 15.24 -4.66 5.62
C ASP A 109 13.78 -4.19 5.69
N ILE A 110 12.99 -4.93 6.45
CA ILE A 110 11.59 -4.64 6.70
C ILE A 110 11.36 -4.62 8.21
N ILE A 111 10.94 -3.46 8.70
CA ILE A 111 10.57 -3.25 10.11
C ILE A 111 9.08 -2.99 10.19
N VAL A 112 8.40 -3.76 11.01
CA VAL A 112 6.96 -3.61 11.27
C VAL A 112 6.81 -3.04 12.68
N ARG A 113 6.16 -1.87 12.77
CA ARG A 113 5.82 -1.23 14.03
C ARG A 113 4.34 -1.47 14.34
N ALA A 114 4.11 -2.24 15.40
CA ALA A 114 2.78 -2.53 15.91
C ALA A 114 2.32 -1.46 16.92
N ASN A 115 1.07 -1.54 17.34
CA ASN A 115 0.50 -0.67 18.36
C ASN A 115 1.35 -0.71 19.66
N GLY A 116 1.60 0.47 20.26
CA GLY A 116 2.45 0.63 21.43
C GLY A 116 3.95 0.67 21.10
N ASP A 117 4.31 1.11 19.88
CA ASP A 117 5.69 1.36 19.40
C ASP A 117 6.62 0.12 19.44
N LYS A 118 6.04 -1.07 19.45
CA LYS A 118 6.83 -2.30 19.37
C LYS A 118 7.27 -2.54 17.93
N GLU A 119 8.57 -2.66 17.74
CA GLU A 119 9.17 -2.93 16.43
C GLU A 119 9.58 -4.39 16.30
N PHE A 120 9.30 -4.96 15.15
CA PHE A 120 9.64 -6.32 14.78
C PHE A 120 10.32 -6.32 13.40
N LYS A 121 11.38 -7.08 13.25
CA LYS A 121 11.86 -7.43 11.93
C LYS A 121 10.86 -8.37 11.28
N ALA A 122 10.74 -8.27 9.97
CA ALA A 122 9.83 -9.13 9.23
C ALA A 122 10.52 -9.70 7.98
N LYS A 123 10.09 -10.90 7.59
CA LYS A 123 10.50 -11.57 6.35
C LYS A 123 9.32 -11.70 5.40
N VAL A 124 9.59 -11.53 4.13
CA VAL A 124 8.60 -11.81 3.07
C VAL A 124 8.43 -13.32 2.94
N ILE A 125 7.21 -13.82 3.12
CA ILE A 125 6.86 -15.24 2.93
C ILE A 125 6.06 -15.48 1.65
N GLY A 126 5.53 -14.42 1.04
CA GLY A 126 4.85 -14.45 -0.24
C GLY A 126 4.60 -13.04 -0.77
N ALA A 127 4.62 -12.89 -2.09
CA ALA A 127 4.28 -11.63 -2.75
C ALA A 127 3.70 -11.91 -4.14
N ASP A 128 2.66 -11.17 -4.50
CA ASP A 128 2.06 -11.19 -5.82
C ASP A 128 2.01 -9.77 -6.39
N PRO A 129 2.89 -9.45 -7.37
CA PRO A 129 2.91 -8.15 -8.01
C PRO A 129 1.63 -7.82 -8.79
N LEU A 130 0.88 -8.83 -9.27
CA LEU A 130 -0.31 -8.59 -10.08
C LEU A 130 -1.49 -8.11 -9.23
N SER A 131 -1.66 -8.67 -8.04
CA SER A 131 -2.67 -8.23 -7.08
C SER A 131 -2.18 -7.14 -6.14
N ASP A 132 -0.89 -6.79 -6.19
CA ASP A 132 -0.21 -5.88 -5.27
C ASP A 132 -0.35 -6.30 -3.80
N ILE A 133 -0.30 -7.62 -3.52
CA ILE A 133 -0.38 -8.17 -2.17
C ILE A 133 0.96 -8.79 -1.77
N ALA A 134 1.38 -8.54 -0.53
CA ALA A 134 2.50 -9.21 0.08
C ALA A 134 2.15 -9.73 1.47
N VAL A 135 2.75 -10.85 1.83
CA VAL A 135 2.60 -11.51 3.13
C VAL A 135 3.95 -11.53 3.82
N LEU A 136 3.96 -11.01 5.03
CA LEU A 136 5.14 -10.95 5.87
C LEU A 136 4.96 -11.84 7.11
N LYS A 137 6.08 -12.34 7.62
CA LYS A 137 6.17 -13.03 8.90
C LYS A 137 7.02 -12.20 9.86
N LEU A 138 6.47 -11.83 11.00
CA LEU A 138 7.24 -11.18 12.07
C LEU A 138 8.24 -12.15 12.70
N GLU A 139 9.45 -11.66 12.94
CA GLU A 139 10.45 -12.37 13.71
C GLU A 139 10.22 -12.08 15.20
N THR A 140 9.45 -12.95 15.84
CA THR A 140 9.26 -12.92 17.28
C THR A 140 10.35 -13.77 17.94
N LYS A 141 10.96 -13.22 18.98
CA LYS A 141 11.92 -14.00 19.82
C LYS A 141 11.15 -14.98 20.67
#